data_db18cd3110af2d3140ccfd1c7bcebd70
#
_entry.id   db18cd3110af2d3140ccfd1c7bcebd70
#
_cell.length_a   1.000
_cell.length_b   1.000
_cell.length_c   1.000
_cell.angle_alpha   90.00
_cell.angle_beta   90.00
_cell.angle_gamma   90.00
#
_symmetry.space_group_name_H-M   'P 1'
#
loop_
_entity.id
_entity.type
_entity.pdbx_description
1 polymer ?
#
loop_
_entity_poly.entity_id
_entity_poly.type
_entity_poly.pdbx_seq_one_letter_code
_entity_poly.pdbx_strand_id
1 'polypeptide(L)'
;MSAADSPDSRCDIEVVAPGPLSHVQDLGRDGWRHLGICRGGALDPACAALANALVGNRDDDAVLEFTLQGPSLRLPRPLRIALMGAVCEARFEGQWLPPARPIDLPAGVLSLGGMRSGVRGWLAVRGGLDTPRVLGSRATD
;
A
#
# COMPACT_ATOMS: atom_id res chain seq x y z
N MET A 1 -17.95 7.25 -24.29
CA MET A 1 -16.76 8.12 -24.41
C MET A 1 -15.73 7.63 -23.40
N SER A 2 -14.68 7.01 -23.88
CA SER A 2 -13.52 6.67 -23.09
C SER A 2 -12.84 7.98 -22.69
N ALA A 3 -12.78 8.28 -21.40
CA ALA A 3 -11.89 9.32 -20.91
C ALA A 3 -10.47 8.89 -21.28
N ALA A 4 -9.86 9.58 -22.21
CA ALA A 4 -8.48 9.35 -22.57
C ALA A 4 -7.64 9.44 -21.29
N ASP A 5 -6.83 8.43 -21.07
CA ASP A 5 -5.84 8.38 -20.01
C ASP A 5 -4.88 9.56 -20.24
N SER A 6 -5.21 10.68 -19.64
CA SER A 6 -4.37 11.88 -19.69
C SER A 6 -3.10 11.56 -18.92
N PRO A 7 -1.90 11.84 -19.43
CA PRO A 7 -0.64 11.63 -18.70
C PRO A 7 -0.57 12.37 -17.36
N ASP A 8 -1.56 13.21 -17.08
CA ASP A 8 -1.72 14.00 -15.87
C ASP A 8 -2.52 13.29 -14.75
N SER A 9 -2.91 12.02 -14.95
CA SER A 9 -3.64 11.24 -13.93
C SER A 9 -2.73 10.57 -12.89
N ARG A 10 -1.43 10.59 -13.10
CA ARG A 10 -0.46 10.06 -12.13
C ARG A 10 -0.36 10.99 -10.92
N CYS A 11 -0.38 10.36 -9.75
CA CYS A 11 -0.34 11.05 -8.48
C CYS A 11 0.85 10.50 -7.71
N ASP A 12 1.85 11.34 -7.52
CA ASP A 12 3.04 10.95 -6.78
C ASP A 12 2.82 11.13 -5.29
N ILE A 13 2.68 10.02 -4.57
CA ILE A 13 2.66 10.02 -3.12
C ILE A 13 4.09 10.23 -2.63
N GLU A 14 4.30 11.29 -1.87
CA GLU A 14 5.60 11.61 -1.30
C GLU A 14 5.80 10.86 0.03
N VAL A 15 6.93 10.18 0.17
CA VAL A 15 7.35 9.59 1.44
C VAL A 15 8.02 10.67 2.29
N VAL A 16 7.32 11.16 3.30
CA VAL A 16 7.84 12.17 4.24
C VAL A 16 8.80 11.54 5.23
N ALA A 17 8.43 10.36 5.75
CA ALA A 17 9.27 9.54 6.62
C ALA A 17 9.01 8.07 6.30
N PRO A 18 10.05 7.26 6.01
CA PRO A 18 9.84 5.90 5.48
C PRO A 18 9.42 4.88 6.55
N GLY A 19 9.62 5.17 7.83
CA GLY A 19 9.53 4.16 8.88
C GLY A 19 10.71 3.18 8.83
N PRO A 20 10.81 2.24 9.79
CA PRO A 20 11.94 1.32 9.88
C PRO A 20 11.96 0.27 8.75
N LEU A 21 10.81 -0.16 8.27
CA LEU A 21 10.71 -1.18 7.21
C LEU A 21 9.39 -1.05 6.48
N SER A 22 9.43 -0.44 5.30
CA SER A 22 8.28 -0.25 4.43
C SER A 22 8.63 -0.71 3.01
N HIS A 23 7.81 -1.59 2.44
CA HIS A 23 8.02 -2.18 1.13
C HIS A 23 6.76 -2.07 0.27
N VAL A 24 6.94 -1.88 -1.02
CA VAL A 24 5.88 -2.12 -2.00
C VAL A 24 5.82 -3.62 -2.25
N GLN A 25 4.64 -4.22 -2.10
CA GLN A 25 4.41 -5.64 -2.30
C GLN A 25 3.15 -5.87 -3.13
N ASP A 26 3.19 -6.90 -3.97
CA ASP A 26 2.04 -7.49 -4.63
C ASP A 26 1.97 -8.99 -4.30
N LEU A 27 1.47 -9.83 -5.18
CA LEU A 27 1.44 -11.28 -4.96
C LEU A 27 2.77 -11.98 -5.29
N GLY A 28 3.80 -11.22 -5.67
CA GLY A 28 5.11 -11.72 -6.00
C GLY A 28 5.27 -12.14 -7.46
N ARG A 29 6.42 -12.72 -7.77
CA ARG A 29 6.81 -13.15 -9.12
C ARG A 29 6.86 -14.66 -9.23
N ASP A 30 5.99 -15.21 -10.08
CA ASP A 30 5.94 -16.66 -10.33
C ASP A 30 6.80 -17.06 -11.52
N GLY A 31 7.25 -18.33 -11.55
CA GLY A 31 7.93 -18.93 -12.69
C GLY A 31 9.45 -18.78 -12.73
N TRP A 32 10.08 -18.18 -11.71
CA TRP A 32 11.51 -17.88 -11.71
C TRP A 32 12.35 -18.72 -10.76
N ARG A 33 11.73 -19.65 -10.03
CA ARG A 33 12.42 -20.49 -9.02
C ARG A 33 13.57 -21.31 -9.61
N HIS A 34 13.44 -21.75 -10.85
CA HIS A 34 14.48 -22.53 -11.54
C HIS A 34 15.78 -21.73 -11.74
N LEU A 35 15.71 -20.39 -11.66
CA LEU A 35 16.88 -19.49 -11.70
C LEU A 35 17.32 -19.05 -10.31
N GLY A 36 16.78 -19.63 -9.24
CA GLY A 36 17.12 -19.26 -7.87
C GLY A 36 16.46 -17.96 -7.39
N ILE A 37 15.50 -17.43 -8.14
CA ILE A 37 14.79 -16.19 -7.78
C ILE A 37 13.58 -16.57 -6.94
N CYS A 38 13.48 -16.01 -5.73
CA CYS A 38 12.34 -16.23 -4.86
C CYS A 38 11.09 -15.51 -5.38
N ARG A 39 9.92 -16.01 -4.98
CA ARG A 39 8.65 -15.41 -5.38
C ARG A 39 8.49 -13.98 -4.84
N GLY A 40 8.92 -13.72 -3.60
CA GLY A 40 8.65 -12.46 -2.91
C GLY A 40 7.14 -12.27 -2.67
N GLY A 41 6.73 -11.01 -2.62
CA GLY A 41 5.34 -10.63 -2.42
C GLY A 41 4.96 -10.41 -0.96
N ALA A 42 3.71 -9.99 -0.73
CA ALA A 42 3.20 -9.72 0.60
C ALA A 42 3.36 -10.93 1.53
N LEU A 43 3.78 -10.68 2.76
CA LEU A 43 3.95 -11.73 3.76
C LEU A 43 2.62 -12.45 4.07
N ASP A 44 1.54 -11.69 4.12
CA ASP A 44 0.17 -12.21 4.24
C ASP A 44 -0.62 -11.76 3.01
N PRO A 45 -0.64 -12.56 1.94
CA PRO A 45 -1.35 -12.21 0.71
C PRO A 45 -2.86 -12.05 0.90
N ALA A 46 -3.45 -12.76 1.87
CA ALA A 46 -4.88 -12.61 2.16
C ALA A 46 -5.19 -11.24 2.76
N CYS A 47 -4.39 -10.73 3.69
CA CYS A 47 -4.53 -9.37 4.22
C CYS A 47 -4.33 -8.31 3.14
N ALA A 48 -3.33 -8.48 2.28
CA ALA A 48 -3.09 -7.56 1.16
C ALA A 48 -4.27 -7.54 0.18
N ALA A 49 -4.82 -8.71 -0.17
CA ALA A 49 -6.00 -8.82 -1.02
C ALA A 49 -7.25 -8.18 -0.40
N LEU A 50 -7.45 -8.35 0.91
CA LEU A 50 -8.56 -7.71 1.63
C LEU A 50 -8.43 -6.18 1.62
N ALA A 51 -7.22 -5.64 1.83
CA ALA A 51 -6.98 -4.21 1.74
C ALA A 51 -7.33 -3.68 0.34
N ASN A 52 -6.90 -4.38 -0.70
CA ASN A 52 -7.24 -4.07 -2.09
C ASN A 52 -8.75 -4.12 -2.35
N ALA A 53 -9.42 -5.16 -1.87
CA ALA A 53 -10.87 -5.31 -2.05
C ALA A 53 -11.66 -4.13 -1.43
N LEU A 54 -11.23 -3.65 -0.27
CA LEU A 54 -11.88 -2.52 0.42
C LEU A 54 -11.84 -1.22 -0.39
N VAL A 55 -10.82 -1.01 -1.21
CA VAL A 55 -10.70 0.19 -2.06
C VAL A 55 -11.12 -0.06 -3.51
N GLY A 56 -11.59 -1.26 -3.84
CA GLY A 56 -12.04 -1.63 -5.18
C GLY A 56 -10.92 -1.97 -6.16
N ASN A 57 -9.76 -2.35 -5.65
CA ASN A 57 -8.61 -2.81 -6.44
C ASN A 57 -8.73 -4.30 -6.78
N ARG A 58 -7.88 -4.75 -7.69
CA ARG A 58 -7.64 -6.17 -7.95
C ARG A 58 -6.76 -6.75 -6.85
N ASP A 59 -6.86 -8.07 -6.63
CA ASP A 59 -6.08 -8.76 -5.59
C ASP A 59 -4.56 -8.65 -5.79
N ASP A 60 -4.11 -8.52 -7.03
CA ASP A 60 -2.71 -8.42 -7.42
C ASP A 60 -2.18 -6.98 -7.57
N ASP A 61 -3.00 -5.99 -7.29
CA ASP A 61 -2.53 -4.61 -7.22
C ASP A 61 -1.54 -4.43 -6.07
N ALA A 62 -0.51 -3.61 -6.30
CA ALA A 62 0.51 -3.40 -5.29
C ALA A 62 0.00 -2.58 -4.11
N VAL A 63 0.42 -2.98 -2.92
CA VAL A 63 0.13 -2.33 -1.65
C VAL A 63 1.44 -1.96 -0.94
N LEU A 64 1.35 -1.12 0.07
CA LEU A 64 2.48 -0.83 0.95
C LEU A 64 2.41 -1.74 2.17
N GLU A 65 3.44 -2.56 2.36
CA GLU A 65 3.64 -3.40 3.54
C GLU A 65 4.62 -2.72 4.49
N PHE A 66 4.26 -2.59 5.77
CA PHE A 66 5.10 -1.93 6.77
C PHE A 66 5.13 -2.72 8.08
N THR A 67 6.25 -2.63 8.78
CA THR A 67 6.57 -3.44 9.96
C THR A 67 6.93 -2.55 11.14
N LEU A 68 6.33 -2.80 12.31
CA LEU A 68 6.51 -2.13 13.61
C LEU A 68 6.00 -0.69 13.65
N GLN A 69 6.34 0.11 12.68
CA GLN A 69 5.90 1.48 12.50
C GLN A 69 5.78 1.77 11.02
N GLY A 70 4.68 2.37 10.61
CA GLY A 70 4.46 2.73 9.22
C GLY A 70 5.09 4.07 8.84
N PRO A 71 5.13 4.36 7.54
CA PRO A 71 5.63 5.62 7.02
C PRO A 71 4.67 6.78 7.25
N SER A 72 5.18 7.99 7.10
CA SER A 72 4.38 9.20 6.88
C SER A 72 4.39 9.53 5.40
N LEU A 73 3.22 9.73 4.84
CA LEU A 73 3.00 9.93 3.41
C LEU A 73 2.25 11.24 3.17
N ARG A 74 2.68 12.00 2.18
CA ARG A 74 1.93 13.16 1.69
C ARG A 74 1.10 12.75 0.48
N LEU A 75 -0.22 12.90 0.60
CA LEU A 75 -1.18 12.67 -0.46
C LEU A 75 -1.39 13.98 -1.23
N PRO A 76 -1.03 14.05 -2.52
CA PRO A 76 -1.12 15.32 -3.28
C PRO A 76 -2.54 15.65 -3.73
N ARG A 77 -3.45 14.69 -3.68
CA ARG A 77 -4.87 14.82 -4.05
C ARG A 77 -5.73 13.88 -3.22
N PRO A 78 -7.08 14.03 -3.27
CA PRO A 78 -7.97 13.09 -2.59
C PRO A 78 -7.73 11.64 -3.08
N LEU A 79 -7.62 10.71 -2.12
CA LEU A 79 -7.42 9.29 -2.37
C LEU A 79 -8.28 8.45 -1.43
N ARG A 80 -8.70 7.28 -1.92
CA ARG A 80 -9.32 6.24 -1.09
C ARG A 80 -8.26 5.26 -0.64
N ILE A 81 -8.20 5.01 0.66
CA ILE A 81 -7.26 4.06 1.27
C ILE A 81 -7.98 3.03 2.13
N ALA A 82 -7.30 1.94 2.44
CA ALA A 82 -7.68 1.00 3.48
C ALA A 82 -6.45 0.43 4.17
N LEU A 83 -6.56 0.17 5.47
CA LEU A 83 -5.52 -0.43 6.29
C LEU A 83 -5.99 -1.79 6.79
N MET A 84 -5.17 -2.82 6.61
CA MET A 84 -5.40 -4.17 7.09
C MET A 84 -4.20 -4.68 7.86
N GLY A 85 -4.41 -5.74 8.65
CA GLY A 85 -3.37 -6.40 9.44
C GLY A 85 -3.26 -5.83 10.85
N ALA A 86 -2.05 -5.56 11.30
CA ALA A 86 -1.79 -5.01 12.63
C ALA A 86 -2.46 -3.64 12.83
N VAL A 87 -2.92 -3.38 14.03
CA VAL A 87 -3.52 -2.09 14.40
C VAL A 87 -2.39 -1.11 14.72
N CYS A 88 -2.24 -0.09 13.90
CA CYS A 88 -1.27 0.98 14.11
C CYS A 88 -1.94 2.31 14.50
N GLU A 89 -1.15 3.24 14.99
CA GLU A 89 -1.61 4.61 15.27
C GLU A 89 -1.71 5.43 13.99
N ALA A 90 -2.67 5.09 13.13
CA ALA A 90 -2.90 5.80 11.88
C ALA A 90 -3.63 7.13 12.14
N ARG A 91 -3.07 8.22 11.63
CA ARG A 91 -3.64 9.57 11.72
C ARG A 91 -3.56 10.27 10.38
N PHE A 92 -4.59 11.04 10.08
CA PHE A 92 -4.58 11.96 8.95
C PHE A 92 -4.77 13.38 9.47
N GLU A 93 -3.79 14.26 9.21
CA GLU A 93 -3.76 15.62 9.76
C GLU A 93 -4.03 15.63 11.28
N GLY A 94 -3.42 14.69 12.00
CA GLY A 94 -3.54 14.54 13.44
C GLY A 94 -4.79 13.81 13.93
N GLN A 95 -5.74 13.49 13.08
CA GLN A 95 -6.97 12.79 13.45
C GLN A 95 -6.83 11.27 13.27
N TRP A 96 -7.29 10.53 14.26
CA TRP A 96 -7.30 9.07 14.26
C TRP A 96 -8.11 8.50 13.09
N LEU A 97 -7.56 7.47 12.42
CA LEU A 97 -8.22 6.72 11.38
C LEU A 97 -8.54 5.29 11.82
N PRO A 98 -9.76 4.79 11.56
CA PRO A 98 -10.13 3.41 11.86
C PRO A 98 -9.51 2.42 10.86
N PRO A 99 -9.11 1.20 11.32
CA PRO A 99 -8.64 0.16 10.42
C PRO A 99 -9.81 -0.58 9.75
N ALA A 100 -9.46 -1.43 8.77
CA ALA A 100 -10.35 -2.42 8.15
C ALA A 100 -11.61 -1.85 7.49
N ARG A 101 -11.51 -0.65 6.93
CA ARG A 101 -12.58 -0.03 6.14
C ARG A 101 -12.02 0.92 5.09
N PRO A 102 -12.73 1.16 3.98
CA PRO A 102 -12.33 2.19 3.02
C PRO A 102 -12.53 3.58 3.62
N ILE A 103 -11.55 4.45 3.41
CA ILE A 103 -11.57 5.82 3.89
C ILE A 103 -11.21 6.75 2.73
N ASP A 104 -12.06 7.74 2.49
CA ASP A 104 -11.77 8.81 1.54
C ASP A 104 -11.05 9.94 2.27
N LEU A 105 -9.81 10.21 1.87
CA LEU A 105 -8.98 11.27 2.44
C LEU A 105 -8.79 12.40 1.44
N PRO A 106 -8.85 13.67 1.87
CA PRO A 106 -8.42 14.79 1.03
C PRO A 106 -6.90 14.79 0.86
N ALA A 107 -6.36 15.74 0.10
CA ALA A 107 -4.93 16.00 0.08
C ALA A 107 -4.42 16.33 1.49
N GLY A 108 -3.25 15.84 1.88
CA GLY A 108 -2.68 16.07 3.20
C GLY A 108 -1.72 14.97 3.63
N VAL A 109 -1.34 14.96 4.91
CA VAL A 109 -0.35 14.02 5.46
C VAL A 109 -1.02 12.90 6.22
N LEU A 110 -0.79 11.67 5.73
CA LEU A 110 -1.14 10.41 6.38
C LEU A 110 0.07 9.91 7.17
N SER A 111 -0.08 9.73 8.47
CA SER A 111 0.95 9.18 9.34
C SER A 111 0.52 7.79 9.84
N LEU A 112 1.29 6.77 9.50
CA LEU A 112 1.10 5.41 10.00
C LEU A 112 2.09 5.20 11.14
N GLY A 113 1.63 5.47 12.36
CA GLY A 113 2.48 5.41 13.56
C GLY A 113 2.83 3.99 14.00
N GLY A 114 3.23 3.87 15.27
CA GLY A 114 3.62 2.59 15.86
C GLY A 114 2.47 1.60 15.98
N MET A 115 2.79 0.31 16.03
CA MET A 115 1.80 -0.74 16.20
C MET A 115 1.30 -0.79 17.65
N ARG A 116 -0.02 -0.87 17.81
CA ARG A 116 -0.69 -1.13 19.10
C ARG A 116 -0.90 -2.62 19.30
N SER A 117 -1.14 -3.35 18.23
CA SER A 117 -1.35 -4.80 18.25
C SER A 117 -0.90 -5.37 16.91
N GLY A 118 -0.14 -6.46 16.97
CA GLY A 118 0.46 -7.08 15.81
C GLY A 118 1.77 -6.41 15.41
N VAL A 119 2.34 -6.83 14.29
CA VAL A 119 3.69 -6.45 13.85
C VAL A 119 3.69 -5.81 12.47
N ARG A 120 2.80 -6.24 11.58
CA ARG A 120 2.83 -5.87 10.16
C ARG A 120 1.47 -5.44 9.67
N GLY A 121 1.45 -4.38 8.87
CA GLY A 121 0.26 -3.83 8.27
C GLY A 121 0.40 -3.65 6.76
N TRP A 122 -0.74 -3.50 6.08
CA TRP A 122 -0.85 -3.30 4.64
C TRP A 122 -1.75 -2.11 4.37
N LEU A 123 -1.24 -1.17 3.60
CA LEU A 123 -1.97 -0.01 3.11
C LEU A 123 -2.27 -0.21 1.63
N ALA A 124 -3.55 -0.28 1.29
CA ALA A 124 -4.00 -0.18 -0.09
C ALA A 124 -4.44 1.24 -0.43
N VAL A 125 -4.12 1.66 -1.63
CA VAL A 125 -4.57 2.92 -2.22
C VAL A 125 -5.37 2.57 -3.47
N ARG A 126 -6.52 3.20 -3.67
CA ARG A 126 -7.34 2.95 -4.86
C ARG A 126 -6.54 3.23 -6.13
N GLY A 127 -6.54 2.25 -7.05
CA GLY A 127 -5.75 2.25 -8.27
C GLY A 127 -4.41 1.52 -8.14
N GLY A 128 -4.03 1.09 -6.93
CA GLY A 128 -2.76 0.43 -6.65
C GLY A 128 -1.57 1.39 -6.66
N LEU A 129 -0.40 0.87 -6.29
CA LEU A 129 0.86 1.60 -6.35
C LEU A 129 1.58 1.28 -7.66
N ASP A 130 1.88 2.30 -8.45
CA ASP A 130 2.50 2.15 -9.78
C ASP A 130 4.02 2.33 -9.70
N THR A 131 4.70 1.36 -9.11
CA THR A 131 6.16 1.27 -9.11
C THR A 131 6.65 0.38 -10.26
N PRO A 132 7.92 0.47 -10.67
CA PRO A 132 8.46 -0.37 -11.73
C PRO A 132 8.27 -1.87 -11.45
N ARG A 133 7.94 -2.62 -12.50
CA ARG A 133 7.88 -4.08 -12.45
C ARG A 133 9.24 -4.68 -12.75
N VAL A 134 9.62 -5.68 -11.96
CA VAL A 134 10.79 -6.53 -12.20
C VAL A 134 10.32 -7.96 -12.30
N LEU A 135 10.57 -8.63 -13.42
CA LEU A 135 10.11 -10.00 -13.69
C LEU A 135 8.60 -10.18 -13.48
N GLY A 136 7.82 -9.17 -13.86
CA GLY A 136 6.36 -9.20 -13.80
C GLY A 136 5.74 -8.81 -12.46
N SER A 137 6.53 -8.42 -11.46
CA SER A 137 6.07 -8.05 -10.14
C SER A 137 6.61 -6.69 -9.68
N ARG A 138 5.83 -5.98 -8.86
CA ARG A 138 6.24 -4.77 -8.16
C ARG A 138 6.79 -5.06 -6.75
N ALA A 139 6.81 -6.33 -6.35
CA ALA A 139 7.30 -6.73 -5.03
C ALA A 139 8.77 -6.34 -4.85
N THR A 140 9.06 -5.79 -3.67
CA THR A 140 10.42 -5.53 -3.20
C THR A 140 11.00 -6.81 -2.60
N ASP A 141 12.25 -7.09 -2.89
CA ASP A 141 13.01 -8.23 -2.35
C ASP A 141 13.73 -7.83 -1.06
#